data_0eb7fad766c88f72e6126099a2aca738
#
_entry.id   0eb7fad766c88f72e6126099a2aca738
#
_cell.length_a   1.000
_cell.length_b   1.000
_cell.length_c   1.000
_cell.angle_alpha   90.00
_cell.angle_beta   90.00
_cell.angle_gamma   90.00
#
_symmetry.space_group_name_H-M   'P 1'
#
loop_
_entity.id
_entity.type
_entity.pdbx_description
1 polymer ?
#
loop_
_entity_poly.entity_id
_entity_poly.type
_entity_poly.pdbx_seq_one_letter_code
_entity_poly.pdbx_strand_id
1 'polypeptide(L)'
;MENKLEHLKNYLRELGSVAVAFSSGVDSTFLLKVAHDVLGDKAIAITAQSCSFPKRELNEAKAFCEKEGIKHVICQSEELEIEGFSQNPPNRCYLCKKELFEKIGDIAKENGIEYIAEGSNMDDNGDYRPGLIAVKELGVKSPLREAKLTKAEIREYSRELGLPTWDKQSFACLSSRFVYGETITKEKLGMVDKAEQLLLDLGFHQLRVRIHGTLARIEVLPDELPKVLENREQIVKAFKEYGFTYVTMDLQGYRMGSMNETLKK
;
A
#
# COMPACT_ATOMS: atom_id res chain seq x y z
N MET A 1 -31.30 4.67 -7.24
CA MET A 1 -29.95 4.15 -6.94
C MET A 1 -29.46 4.87 -5.71
N GLU A 2 -29.18 4.12 -4.67
CA GLU A 2 -28.58 4.70 -3.46
C GLU A 2 -27.24 5.31 -3.83
N ASN A 3 -27.04 6.59 -3.55
CA ASN A 3 -25.76 7.26 -3.86
C ASN A 3 -24.73 6.77 -2.86
N LYS A 4 -23.88 5.83 -3.26
CA LYS A 4 -22.84 5.23 -2.44
C LYS A 4 -21.89 6.26 -1.79
N LEU A 5 -21.64 7.37 -2.48
CA LEU A 5 -20.84 8.48 -1.93
C LEU A 5 -21.58 9.16 -0.77
N GLU A 6 -22.87 9.37 -0.87
CA GLU A 6 -23.65 9.92 0.25
C GLU A 6 -23.77 8.90 1.40
N HIS A 7 -23.87 7.62 1.11
CA HIS A 7 -23.79 6.58 2.16
C HIS A 7 -22.44 6.64 2.90
N LEU A 8 -21.32 6.73 2.17
CA LEU A 8 -19.99 6.92 2.77
C LEU A 8 -19.94 8.16 3.67
N LYS A 9 -20.43 9.31 3.18
CA LYS A 9 -20.45 10.56 3.94
C LYS A 9 -21.31 10.46 5.21
N ASN A 10 -22.47 9.82 5.13
CA ASN A 10 -23.35 9.61 6.29
C ASN A 10 -22.69 8.69 7.31
N TYR A 11 -22.11 7.58 6.89
CA TYR A 11 -21.37 6.70 7.79
C TYR A 11 -20.21 7.43 8.50
N LEU A 12 -19.46 8.28 7.79
CA LEU A 12 -18.41 9.09 8.41
C LEU A 12 -18.97 10.10 9.41
N ARG A 13 -20.13 10.72 9.14
CA ARG A 13 -20.82 11.61 10.10
C ARG A 13 -21.23 10.86 11.37
N GLU A 14 -21.72 9.64 11.24
CA GLU A 14 -22.08 8.76 12.38
C GLU A 14 -20.85 8.41 13.23
N LEU A 15 -19.67 8.19 12.62
CA LEU A 15 -18.43 8.00 13.35
C LEU A 15 -17.99 9.24 14.13
N GLY A 16 -18.28 10.44 13.64
CA GLY A 16 -18.00 11.71 14.30
C GLY A 16 -16.52 12.13 14.33
N SER A 17 -15.57 11.19 14.40
CA SER A 17 -14.13 11.42 14.29
C SER A 17 -13.41 10.18 13.76
N VAL A 18 -12.34 10.36 12.96
CA VAL A 18 -11.64 9.25 12.35
C VAL A 18 -10.14 9.51 12.13
N ALA A 19 -9.30 8.55 12.50
CA ALA A 19 -7.91 8.48 12.11
C ALA A 19 -7.77 7.52 10.91
N VAL A 20 -7.46 8.04 9.74
CA VAL A 20 -7.30 7.22 8.53
C VAL A 20 -5.87 6.69 8.46
N ALA A 21 -5.72 5.37 8.40
CA ALA A 21 -4.45 4.71 8.07
C ALA A 21 -4.10 5.05 6.61
N PHE A 22 -3.20 6.03 6.45
CA PHE A 22 -2.96 6.72 5.17
C PHE A 22 -1.69 6.23 4.49
N SER A 23 -1.83 5.63 3.31
CA SER A 23 -0.73 5.07 2.52
C SER A 23 -0.48 5.82 1.21
N SER A 24 -1.14 6.97 0.96
CA SER A 24 -1.16 7.69 -0.32
C SER A 24 -1.59 6.86 -1.54
N GLY A 25 -2.19 5.70 -1.33
CA GLY A 25 -2.83 4.91 -2.39
C GLY A 25 -4.20 5.48 -2.77
N VAL A 26 -4.77 5.02 -3.90
CA VAL A 26 -6.07 5.47 -4.41
C VAL A 26 -7.15 5.45 -3.34
N ASP A 27 -7.33 4.30 -2.67
CA ASP A 27 -8.43 4.09 -1.72
C ASP A 27 -8.28 4.95 -0.46
N SER A 28 -7.07 4.95 0.12
CA SER A 28 -6.81 5.71 1.36
C SER A 28 -6.85 7.22 1.11
N THR A 29 -6.43 7.70 -0.08
CA THR A 29 -6.51 9.11 -0.46
C THR A 29 -7.96 9.55 -0.64
N PHE A 30 -8.77 8.75 -1.34
CA PHE A 30 -10.20 9.01 -1.50
C PHE A 30 -10.92 9.03 -0.15
N LEU A 31 -10.68 8.00 0.69
CA LEU A 31 -11.28 7.92 2.03
C LEU A 31 -10.91 9.13 2.87
N LEU A 32 -9.62 9.50 2.92
CA LEU A 32 -9.13 10.61 3.72
C LEU A 32 -9.74 11.93 3.26
N LYS A 33 -9.81 12.17 1.93
CA LYS A 33 -10.43 13.37 1.36
C LYS A 33 -11.90 13.49 1.76
N VAL A 34 -12.68 12.42 1.54
CA VAL A 34 -14.12 12.45 1.89
C VAL A 34 -14.33 12.59 3.40
N ALA A 35 -13.48 11.93 4.22
CA ALA A 35 -13.54 12.06 5.67
C ALA A 35 -13.25 13.51 6.12
N HIS A 36 -12.23 14.14 5.56
CA HIS A 36 -11.89 15.54 5.88
C HIS A 36 -12.97 16.51 5.42
N ASP A 37 -13.53 16.32 4.22
CA ASP A 37 -14.63 17.18 3.73
C ASP A 37 -15.89 17.10 4.60
N VAL A 38 -16.12 15.97 5.26
CA VAL A 38 -17.30 15.75 6.12
C VAL A 38 -17.06 16.15 7.58
N LEU A 39 -15.86 15.87 8.12
CA LEU A 39 -15.55 15.96 9.55
C LEU A 39 -14.59 17.10 9.90
N GLY A 40 -13.98 17.74 8.91
CA GLY A 40 -12.97 18.78 9.12
C GLY A 40 -11.80 18.25 9.95
N ASP A 41 -11.38 19.00 10.96
CA ASP A 41 -10.24 18.67 11.84
C ASP A 41 -10.40 17.39 12.67
N LYS A 42 -11.61 16.79 12.68
CA LYS A 42 -11.88 15.50 13.31
C LYS A 42 -11.51 14.30 12.41
N ALA A 43 -11.04 14.55 11.19
CA ALA A 43 -10.43 13.55 10.33
C ALA A 43 -8.93 13.82 10.22
N ILE A 44 -8.09 12.89 10.69
CA ILE A 44 -6.64 13.01 10.62
C ILE A 44 -6.04 11.88 9.82
N ALA A 45 -4.88 12.13 9.21
CA ALA A 45 -4.08 11.10 8.53
C ALA A 45 -3.00 10.57 9.48
N ILE A 46 -2.83 9.24 9.52
CA ILE A 46 -1.70 8.61 10.21
C ILE A 46 -0.99 7.69 9.22
N THR A 47 0.30 7.97 8.97
CA THR A 47 1.16 7.15 8.10
C THR A 47 2.26 6.52 8.92
N ALA A 48 2.37 5.18 8.84
CA ALA A 48 3.51 4.49 9.41
C ALA A 48 4.67 4.48 8.41
N GLN A 49 5.79 5.04 8.83
CA GLN A 49 7.04 4.97 8.11
C GLN A 49 7.79 3.72 8.54
N SER A 50 8.07 2.82 7.59
CA SER A 50 8.85 1.60 7.81
C SER A 50 9.86 1.41 6.68
N CYS A 51 10.75 0.42 6.83
CA CYS A 51 11.70 0.08 5.76
C CYS A 51 11.04 -0.58 4.54
N SER A 52 9.81 -1.09 4.64
CA SER A 52 9.04 -1.60 3.52
C SER A 52 8.07 -0.59 2.90
N PHE A 53 8.04 0.65 3.43
CA PHE A 53 7.24 1.74 2.88
C PHE A 53 8.14 2.70 2.08
N PRO A 54 8.00 2.81 0.74
CA PRO A 54 8.88 3.61 -0.09
C PRO A 54 8.86 5.09 0.29
N LYS A 55 10.02 5.75 0.21
CA LYS A 55 10.13 7.19 0.52
C LYS A 55 9.26 8.06 -0.39
N ARG A 56 9.08 7.67 -1.66
CA ARG A 56 8.21 8.39 -2.60
C ARG A 56 6.77 8.43 -2.12
N GLU A 57 6.24 7.30 -1.60
CA GLU A 57 4.88 7.23 -1.07
C GLU A 57 4.71 8.14 0.16
N LEU A 58 5.71 8.19 1.04
CA LEU A 58 5.70 9.07 2.20
C LEU A 58 5.73 10.55 1.80
N ASN A 59 6.52 10.90 0.78
CA ASN A 59 6.59 12.28 0.30
C ASN A 59 5.26 12.72 -0.35
N GLU A 60 4.62 11.84 -1.12
CA GLU A 60 3.31 12.09 -1.68
C GLU A 60 2.23 12.22 -0.59
N ALA A 61 2.29 11.38 0.46
CA ALA A 61 1.39 11.47 1.61
C ALA A 61 1.51 12.84 2.30
N LYS A 62 2.74 13.30 2.55
CA LYS A 62 3.00 14.63 3.14
C LYS A 62 2.44 15.75 2.27
N ALA A 63 2.80 15.75 0.98
CA ALA A 63 2.38 16.78 0.04
C ALA A 63 0.86 16.85 -0.10
N PHE A 64 0.18 15.70 -0.13
CA PHE A 64 -1.28 15.64 -0.17
C PHE A 64 -1.91 16.26 1.08
N CYS A 65 -1.49 15.84 2.27
CA CYS A 65 -2.04 16.37 3.52
C CYS A 65 -1.77 17.86 3.69
N GLU A 66 -0.58 18.33 3.33
CA GLU A 66 -0.24 19.76 3.34
C GLU A 66 -1.14 20.57 2.40
N LYS A 67 -1.33 20.10 1.16
CA LYS A 67 -2.19 20.74 0.17
C LYS A 67 -3.65 20.84 0.62
N GLU A 68 -4.17 19.76 1.22
CA GLU A 68 -5.58 19.68 1.65
C GLU A 68 -5.81 20.25 3.07
N GLY A 69 -4.77 20.70 3.77
CA GLY A 69 -4.87 21.22 5.14
C GLY A 69 -5.20 20.14 6.18
N ILE A 70 -4.88 18.87 5.92
CA ILE A 70 -5.21 17.74 6.78
C ILE A 70 -4.09 17.51 7.80
N LYS A 71 -4.45 17.38 9.08
CA LYS A 71 -3.49 17.00 10.12
C LYS A 71 -2.88 15.63 9.81
N HIS A 72 -1.57 15.59 9.65
CA HIS A 72 -0.83 14.37 9.31
C HIS A 72 0.16 13.99 10.41
N VAL A 73 -0.01 12.82 10.99
CA VAL A 73 0.90 12.24 11.98
C VAL A 73 1.69 11.11 11.32
N ILE A 74 3.01 11.15 11.47
CA ILE A 74 3.89 10.09 10.96
C ILE A 74 4.47 9.36 12.16
N CYS A 75 4.23 8.05 12.25
CA CYS A 75 4.81 7.19 13.25
C CYS A 75 5.85 6.24 12.64
N GLN A 76 6.79 5.77 13.45
CA GLN A 76 7.76 4.76 13.04
C GLN A 76 7.16 3.37 13.28
N SER A 77 7.25 2.49 12.28
CA SER A 77 6.96 1.08 12.42
C SER A 77 8.25 0.29 12.23
N GLU A 78 8.58 -0.52 13.23
CA GLU A 78 9.79 -1.35 13.28
C GLU A 78 9.44 -2.80 12.94
N GLU A 79 8.77 -2.97 11.80
CA GLU A 79 8.20 -4.25 11.36
C GLU A 79 9.20 -5.42 11.33
N LEU A 80 10.51 -5.14 11.12
CA LEU A 80 11.55 -6.18 11.17
C LEU A 80 11.84 -6.68 12.58
N GLU A 81 11.44 -5.94 13.62
CA GLU A 81 11.59 -6.31 15.03
C GLU A 81 10.40 -7.12 15.54
N ILE A 82 9.29 -7.15 14.78
CA ILE A 82 8.13 -7.99 15.10
C ILE A 82 8.55 -9.45 15.03
N GLU A 83 8.33 -10.20 16.11
CA GLU A 83 8.63 -11.64 16.16
C GLU A 83 7.93 -12.39 15.01
N GLY A 84 8.72 -13.14 14.25
CA GLY A 84 8.24 -13.92 13.12
C GLY A 84 8.08 -13.15 11.81
N PHE A 85 8.12 -11.81 11.79
CA PHE A 85 7.91 -11.04 10.56
C PHE A 85 9.02 -11.24 9.53
N SER A 86 10.28 -11.17 9.95
CA SER A 86 11.46 -11.26 9.06
C SER A 86 11.59 -12.61 8.37
N GLN A 87 11.03 -13.67 8.94
CA GLN A 87 10.97 -15.01 8.33
C GLN A 87 9.95 -15.09 7.17
N ASN A 88 9.20 -14.02 6.93
CA ASN A 88 8.22 -13.93 5.85
C ASN A 88 7.20 -15.08 5.81
N PRO A 89 6.51 -15.36 6.92
CA PRO A 89 5.49 -16.41 6.94
C PRO A 89 4.26 -16.00 6.12
N PRO A 90 3.39 -16.94 5.73
CA PRO A 90 2.15 -16.63 5.02
C PRO A 90 1.27 -15.59 5.73
N ASN A 91 1.24 -15.59 7.06
CA ASN A 91 0.48 -14.62 7.88
C ASN A 91 1.25 -13.32 8.18
N ARG A 92 2.38 -13.03 7.54
CA ARG A 92 3.19 -11.81 7.74
C ARG A 92 2.34 -10.53 7.76
N CYS A 93 1.35 -10.41 6.83
CA CYS A 93 0.49 -9.23 6.76
C CYS A 93 -0.40 -9.06 8.00
N TYR A 94 -0.76 -10.15 8.68
CA TYR A 94 -1.47 -10.07 9.97
C TYR A 94 -0.56 -9.49 11.05
N LEU A 95 0.67 -9.99 11.18
CA LEU A 95 1.65 -9.51 12.16
C LEU A 95 1.89 -8.00 12.01
N CYS A 96 2.20 -7.57 10.78
CA CYS A 96 2.44 -6.17 10.46
C CYS A 96 1.21 -5.29 10.75
N LYS A 97 0.02 -5.68 10.28
CA LYS A 97 -1.18 -4.87 10.48
C LYS A 97 -1.61 -4.79 11.95
N LYS A 98 -1.39 -5.83 12.72
CA LYS A 98 -1.70 -5.82 14.15
C LYS A 98 -0.88 -4.74 14.87
N GLU A 99 0.44 -4.77 14.75
CA GLU A 99 1.33 -3.75 15.34
C GLU A 99 1.01 -2.35 14.84
N LEU A 100 0.80 -2.20 13.52
CA LEU A 100 0.47 -0.94 12.90
C LEU A 100 -0.80 -0.32 13.49
N PHE A 101 -1.90 -1.08 13.58
CA PHE A 101 -3.18 -0.55 14.07
C PHE A 101 -3.19 -0.36 15.59
N GLU A 102 -2.40 -1.10 16.36
CA GLU A 102 -2.17 -0.82 17.78
C GLU A 102 -1.50 0.56 17.95
N LYS A 103 -0.42 0.84 17.22
CA LYS A 103 0.25 2.17 17.22
C LYS A 103 -0.68 3.29 16.75
N ILE A 104 -1.42 3.07 15.65
CA ILE A 104 -2.38 4.06 15.16
C ILE A 104 -3.46 4.32 16.22
N GLY A 105 -3.90 3.29 16.95
CA GLY A 105 -4.89 3.41 18.02
C GLY A 105 -4.43 4.29 19.16
N ASP A 106 -3.18 4.16 19.57
CA ASP A 106 -2.62 5.01 20.64
C ASP A 106 -2.51 6.47 20.18
N ILE A 107 -2.02 6.70 18.96
CA ILE A 107 -1.94 8.04 18.37
C ILE A 107 -3.33 8.67 18.20
N ALA A 108 -4.32 7.90 17.76
CA ALA A 108 -5.70 8.36 17.62
C ALA A 108 -6.25 8.85 18.97
N LYS A 109 -6.08 8.06 20.05
CA LYS A 109 -6.49 8.43 21.41
C LYS A 109 -5.81 9.70 21.89
N GLU A 110 -4.50 9.84 21.69
CA GLU A 110 -3.73 11.05 22.05
C GLU A 110 -4.25 12.30 21.33
N ASN A 111 -4.84 12.13 20.15
CA ASN A 111 -5.43 13.19 19.34
C ASN A 111 -6.93 13.37 19.57
N GLY A 112 -7.56 12.65 20.51
CA GLY A 112 -8.99 12.74 20.80
C GLY A 112 -9.87 12.16 19.68
N ILE A 113 -9.34 11.24 18.88
CA ILE A 113 -10.04 10.57 17.78
C ILE A 113 -10.52 9.20 18.24
N GLU A 114 -11.81 8.89 18.02
CA GLU A 114 -12.45 7.69 18.55
C GLU A 114 -12.24 6.46 17.66
N TYR A 115 -12.30 6.64 16.34
CA TYR A 115 -12.26 5.52 15.40
C TYR A 115 -11.04 5.56 14.49
N ILE A 116 -10.54 4.36 14.16
CA ILE A 116 -9.54 4.15 13.12
C ILE A 116 -10.26 3.66 11.87
N ALA A 117 -9.87 4.14 10.69
CA ALA A 117 -10.38 3.67 9.41
C ALA A 117 -9.25 3.30 8.45
N GLU A 118 -9.53 2.33 7.57
CA GLU A 118 -8.63 1.87 6.54
C GLU A 118 -9.33 1.76 5.18
N GLY A 119 -8.57 1.71 4.08
CA GLY A 119 -9.07 1.85 2.72
C GLY A 119 -9.49 0.56 2.02
N SER A 120 -9.82 -0.53 2.72
CA SER A 120 -10.35 -1.74 2.05
C SER A 120 -11.69 -1.47 1.38
N ASN A 121 -11.86 -2.00 0.17
CA ASN A 121 -13.04 -1.84 -0.68
C ASN A 121 -13.68 -3.21 -1.03
N MET A 122 -14.70 -3.23 -1.89
CA MET A 122 -15.43 -4.45 -2.24
C MET A 122 -14.62 -5.47 -3.02
N ASP A 123 -13.61 -5.04 -3.79
CA ASP A 123 -12.78 -5.93 -4.62
C ASP A 123 -11.72 -6.65 -3.80
N ASP A 124 -11.56 -6.29 -2.52
CA ASP A 124 -10.69 -7.00 -1.58
C ASP A 124 -11.28 -8.32 -1.07
N ASN A 125 -12.50 -8.66 -1.46
CA ASN A 125 -13.15 -9.92 -1.13
C ASN A 125 -12.62 -11.07 -2.02
N GLY A 126 -12.28 -12.20 -1.41
CA GLY A 126 -11.93 -13.43 -2.13
C GLY A 126 -10.43 -13.70 -2.33
N ASP A 127 -9.53 -12.80 -1.94
CA ASP A 127 -8.08 -13.04 -1.92
C ASP A 127 -7.62 -13.47 -0.51
N TYR A 128 -6.48 -14.18 -0.45
CA TYR A 128 -5.82 -14.48 0.82
C TYR A 128 -5.25 -13.20 1.45
N ARG A 129 -5.96 -12.65 2.41
CA ARG A 129 -5.61 -11.38 3.08
C ARG A 129 -5.63 -11.51 4.61
N PRO A 130 -4.63 -12.17 5.20
CA PRO A 130 -4.57 -12.37 6.65
C PRO A 130 -4.58 -11.04 7.44
N GLY A 131 -4.15 -9.94 6.83
CA GLY A 131 -4.24 -8.62 7.45
C GLY A 131 -5.66 -8.13 7.76
N LEU A 132 -6.71 -8.63 7.09
CA LEU A 132 -8.10 -8.28 7.41
C LEU A 132 -8.55 -8.88 8.75
N ILE A 133 -7.89 -9.93 9.25
CA ILE A 133 -8.15 -10.51 10.57
C ILE A 133 -7.78 -9.47 11.64
N ALA A 134 -6.59 -8.86 11.54
CA ALA A 134 -6.16 -7.82 12.48
C ALA A 134 -7.10 -6.58 12.44
N VAL A 135 -7.54 -6.16 11.25
CA VAL A 135 -8.54 -5.08 11.08
C VAL A 135 -9.79 -5.36 11.90
N LYS A 136 -10.33 -6.60 11.81
CA LYS A 136 -11.53 -7.01 12.52
C LYS A 136 -11.30 -7.10 14.03
N GLU A 137 -10.20 -7.74 14.45
CA GLU A 137 -9.87 -7.93 15.88
C GLU A 137 -9.70 -6.60 16.63
N LEU A 138 -9.12 -5.60 15.96
CA LEU A 138 -8.86 -4.28 16.54
C LEU A 138 -10.00 -3.27 16.30
N GLY A 139 -11.12 -3.70 15.76
CA GLY A 139 -12.31 -2.86 15.55
C GLY A 139 -12.11 -1.72 14.54
N VAL A 140 -11.09 -1.84 13.68
CA VAL A 140 -10.80 -0.84 12.63
C VAL A 140 -11.94 -0.81 11.62
N LYS A 141 -12.40 0.38 11.26
CA LYS A 141 -13.51 0.58 10.34
C LYS A 141 -13.03 0.50 8.88
N SER A 142 -13.88 -0.03 8.01
CA SER A 142 -13.66 -0.07 6.56
C SER A 142 -14.79 0.69 5.83
N PRO A 143 -14.80 2.05 5.87
CA PRO A 143 -15.93 2.84 5.39
C PRO A 143 -16.26 2.64 3.91
N LEU A 144 -15.24 2.38 3.07
CA LEU A 144 -15.44 2.12 1.64
C LEU A 144 -16.20 0.79 1.40
N ARG A 145 -15.94 -0.23 2.23
CA ARG A 145 -16.68 -1.50 2.20
C ARG A 145 -18.09 -1.34 2.71
N GLU A 146 -18.28 -0.57 3.78
CA GLU A 146 -19.60 -0.24 4.33
C GLU A 146 -20.48 0.44 3.28
N ALA A 147 -19.90 1.39 2.55
CA ALA A 147 -20.56 2.06 1.43
C ALA A 147 -20.63 1.21 0.13
N LYS A 148 -20.16 -0.05 0.17
CA LYS A 148 -20.16 -1.00 -0.98
C LYS A 148 -19.46 -0.45 -2.23
N LEU A 149 -18.40 0.33 -2.04
CA LEU A 149 -17.63 0.91 -3.13
C LEU A 149 -16.65 -0.10 -3.72
N THR A 150 -16.64 -0.18 -5.05
CA THR A 150 -15.66 -0.94 -5.83
C THR A 150 -14.46 -0.06 -6.18
N LYS A 151 -13.35 -0.68 -6.58
CA LYS A 151 -12.15 0.04 -7.03
C LYS A 151 -12.42 0.96 -8.23
N ALA A 152 -13.25 0.51 -9.16
CA ALA A 152 -13.64 1.29 -10.32
C ALA A 152 -14.40 2.57 -9.92
N GLU A 153 -15.39 2.46 -9.04
CA GLU A 153 -16.16 3.59 -8.52
C GLU A 153 -15.28 4.57 -7.72
N ILE A 154 -14.36 4.04 -6.89
CA ILE A 154 -13.41 4.87 -6.14
C ILE A 154 -12.53 5.68 -7.09
N ARG A 155 -12.05 5.10 -8.19
CA ARG A 155 -11.25 5.82 -9.20
C ARG A 155 -12.07 6.90 -9.91
N GLU A 156 -13.33 6.60 -10.25
CA GLU A 156 -14.24 7.57 -10.88
C GLU A 156 -14.49 8.77 -9.97
N TYR A 157 -14.90 8.54 -8.73
CA TYR A 157 -15.08 9.62 -7.74
C TYR A 157 -13.77 10.36 -7.46
N SER A 158 -12.63 9.66 -7.41
CA SER A 158 -11.32 10.31 -7.23
C SER A 158 -11.00 11.26 -8.39
N ARG A 159 -11.33 10.88 -9.63
CA ARG A 159 -11.16 11.72 -10.82
C ARG A 159 -12.09 12.93 -10.78
N GLU A 160 -13.36 12.74 -10.41
CA GLU A 160 -14.32 13.83 -10.24
C GLU A 160 -13.90 14.85 -9.19
N LEU A 161 -13.29 14.38 -8.09
CA LEU A 161 -12.74 15.21 -7.02
C LEU A 161 -11.36 15.82 -7.36
N GLY A 162 -10.79 15.52 -8.53
CA GLY A 162 -9.49 16.02 -8.94
C GLY A 162 -8.32 15.47 -8.11
N LEU A 163 -8.48 14.28 -7.49
CA LEU A 163 -7.43 13.68 -6.68
C LEU A 163 -6.28 13.17 -7.57
N PRO A 164 -5.01 13.45 -7.20
CA PRO A 164 -3.85 13.08 -8.04
C PRO A 164 -3.64 11.56 -8.14
N THR A 165 -4.29 10.78 -7.28
CA THR A 165 -4.13 9.32 -7.18
C THR A 165 -5.18 8.53 -7.97
N TRP A 166 -6.09 9.18 -8.73
CA TRP A 166 -7.22 8.52 -9.39
C TRP A 166 -6.79 7.39 -10.35
N ASP A 167 -5.66 7.55 -11.05
CA ASP A 167 -5.08 6.56 -11.97
C ASP A 167 -3.85 5.83 -11.39
N LYS A 168 -3.46 6.18 -10.16
CA LYS A 168 -2.28 5.60 -9.49
C LYS A 168 -2.39 4.08 -9.42
N GLN A 169 -1.29 3.42 -9.78
CA GLN A 169 -1.22 1.96 -9.73
C GLN A 169 -1.24 1.44 -8.29
N SER A 170 -1.76 0.22 -8.10
CA SER A 170 -1.78 -0.41 -6.79
C SER A 170 -0.37 -0.69 -6.30
N PHE A 171 0.02 -0.09 -5.19
CA PHE A 171 1.34 -0.25 -4.59
C PHE A 171 1.22 -1.00 -3.26
N ALA A 172 1.57 -2.29 -3.25
CA ALA A 172 1.68 -3.05 -2.02
C ALA A 172 3.06 -2.80 -1.38
N CYS A 173 3.20 -3.00 -0.04
CA CYS A 173 4.47 -2.84 0.67
C CYS A 173 5.61 -3.67 0.03
N LEU A 174 6.84 -3.21 0.11
CA LEU A 174 8.01 -3.87 -0.50
C LEU A 174 8.23 -5.30 0.01
N SER A 175 7.81 -5.61 1.23
CA SER A 175 7.88 -6.98 1.78
C SER A 175 7.10 -7.99 0.95
N SER A 176 6.10 -7.56 0.16
CA SER A 176 5.38 -8.44 -0.76
C SER A 176 6.19 -8.90 -1.97
N ARG A 177 7.41 -8.39 -2.17
CA ARG A 177 8.32 -8.77 -3.25
C ARG A 177 9.12 -10.03 -2.93
N PHE A 178 9.08 -10.47 -1.68
CA PHE A 178 9.82 -11.63 -1.19
C PHE A 178 8.99 -12.91 -1.30
N VAL A 179 9.62 -13.99 -1.71
CA VAL A 179 8.99 -15.32 -1.68
C VAL A 179 8.72 -15.73 -0.23
N TYR A 180 7.59 -16.35 0.04
CA TYR A 180 7.29 -16.84 1.40
C TYR A 180 8.40 -17.73 1.93
N GLY A 181 8.80 -17.50 3.19
CA GLY A 181 9.92 -18.18 3.84
C GLY A 181 11.29 -17.58 3.53
N GLU A 182 11.40 -16.63 2.59
CA GLU A 182 12.66 -15.90 2.39
C GLU A 182 12.81 -14.79 3.42
N THR A 183 13.99 -14.71 4.06
CA THR A 183 14.27 -13.70 5.08
C THR A 183 14.23 -12.29 4.48
N ILE A 184 13.39 -11.44 5.08
CA ILE A 184 13.29 -10.01 4.77
C ILE A 184 14.34 -9.27 5.59
N THR A 185 15.20 -8.50 4.91
CA THR A 185 16.18 -7.63 5.56
C THR A 185 16.08 -6.22 5.02
N LYS A 186 16.57 -5.25 5.79
CA LYS A 186 16.59 -3.84 5.39
C LYS A 186 17.38 -3.61 4.09
N GLU A 187 18.51 -4.33 3.93
CA GLU A 187 19.34 -4.27 2.74
C GLU A 187 18.56 -4.74 1.51
N LYS A 188 17.92 -5.92 1.59
CA LYS A 188 17.15 -6.48 0.49
C LYS A 188 15.92 -5.62 0.14
N LEU A 189 15.24 -5.04 1.13
CA LEU A 189 14.17 -4.07 0.90
C LEU A 189 14.70 -2.85 0.15
N GLY A 190 15.87 -2.33 0.54
CA GLY A 190 16.53 -1.23 -0.15
C GLY A 190 16.95 -1.56 -1.59
N MET A 191 17.40 -2.79 -1.86
CA MET A 191 17.68 -3.26 -3.22
C MET A 191 16.42 -3.21 -4.10
N VAL A 192 15.32 -3.73 -3.60
CA VAL A 192 14.04 -3.77 -4.30
C VAL A 192 13.48 -2.37 -4.54
N ASP A 193 13.52 -1.50 -3.52
CA ASP A 193 13.01 -0.11 -3.65
C ASP A 193 13.77 0.66 -4.73
N LYS A 194 15.12 0.60 -4.73
CA LYS A 194 15.95 1.23 -5.77
C LYS A 194 15.67 0.66 -7.16
N ALA A 195 15.48 -0.65 -7.26
CA ALA A 195 15.21 -1.32 -8.52
C ALA A 195 13.84 -0.92 -9.09
N GLU A 196 12.79 -0.89 -8.27
CA GLU A 196 11.47 -0.43 -8.70
C GLU A 196 11.48 1.06 -9.04
N GLN A 197 12.22 1.89 -8.29
CA GLN A 197 12.36 3.32 -8.60
C GLN A 197 13.01 3.55 -9.97
N LEU A 198 14.10 2.84 -10.29
CA LEU A 198 14.73 2.94 -11.60
C LEU A 198 13.75 2.60 -12.75
N LEU A 199 12.96 1.53 -12.58
CA LEU A 199 11.98 1.17 -13.60
C LEU A 199 10.88 2.23 -13.75
N LEU A 200 10.43 2.83 -12.65
CA LEU A 200 9.50 3.97 -12.68
C LEU A 200 10.11 5.17 -13.43
N ASP A 201 11.38 5.50 -13.15
CA ASP A 201 12.10 6.59 -13.81
C ASP A 201 12.30 6.33 -15.32
N LEU A 202 12.37 5.06 -15.72
CA LEU A 202 12.36 4.64 -17.14
C LEU A 202 10.96 4.64 -17.76
N GLY A 203 9.93 5.05 -17.00
CA GLY A 203 8.57 5.19 -17.48
C GLY A 203 7.79 3.88 -17.60
N PHE A 204 8.14 2.85 -16.83
CA PHE A 204 7.27 1.70 -16.61
C PHE A 204 6.17 2.06 -15.61
N HIS A 205 4.94 1.61 -15.83
CA HIS A 205 3.79 2.01 -15.00
C HIS A 205 3.43 0.95 -13.96
N GLN A 206 3.04 -0.24 -14.42
CA GLN A 206 2.66 -1.35 -13.54
C GLN A 206 3.81 -2.36 -13.48
N LEU A 207 4.55 -2.35 -12.38
CA LEU A 207 5.75 -3.16 -12.26
C LEU A 207 5.91 -3.76 -10.85
N ARG A 208 6.71 -4.82 -10.75
CA ARG A 208 7.27 -5.36 -9.51
C ARG A 208 8.68 -5.90 -9.78
N VAL A 209 9.54 -5.72 -8.81
CA VAL A 209 10.83 -6.42 -8.79
C VAL A 209 10.79 -7.44 -7.65
N ARG A 210 10.56 -8.71 -7.99
CA ARG A 210 10.59 -9.81 -7.02
C ARG A 210 12.02 -10.19 -6.72
N ILE A 211 12.27 -10.56 -5.46
CA ILE A 211 13.58 -11.01 -5.02
C ILE A 211 13.55 -12.49 -4.67
N HIS A 212 14.53 -13.24 -5.16
CA HIS A 212 14.77 -14.64 -4.88
C HIS A 212 16.26 -14.79 -4.50
N GLY A 213 16.58 -14.75 -3.21
CA GLY A 213 17.96 -14.64 -2.74
C GLY A 213 18.62 -13.34 -3.19
N THR A 214 19.48 -13.42 -4.23
CA THR A 214 20.11 -12.27 -4.90
C THR A 214 19.69 -12.12 -6.37
N LEU A 215 18.65 -12.86 -6.79
CA LEU A 215 18.10 -12.78 -8.14
C LEU A 215 16.93 -11.81 -8.16
N ALA A 216 16.97 -10.83 -9.08
CA ALA A 216 15.83 -9.96 -9.39
C ALA A 216 14.97 -10.60 -10.48
N ARG A 217 13.65 -10.70 -10.28
CA ARG A 217 12.67 -11.06 -11.30
C ARG A 217 11.76 -9.87 -11.56
N ILE A 218 11.94 -9.25 -12.73
CA ILE A 218 11.16 -8.10 -13.18
C ILE A 218 9.81 -8.56 -13.70
N GLU A 219 8.72 -8.01 -13.18
CA GLU A 219 7.37 -8.16 -13.67
C GLU A 219 6.89 -6.78 -14.14
N VAL A 220 6.57 -6.63 -15.42
CA VAL A 220 5.95 -5.46 -16.05
C VAL A 220 4.72 -5.90 -16.84
N LEU A 221 3.93 -4.98 -17.36
CA LEU A 221 2.82 -5.35 -18.25
C LEU A 221 3.36 -6.12 -19.46
N PRO A 222 2.61 -7.10 -20.01
CA PRO A 222 3.09 -7.91 -21.15
C PRO A 222 3.51 -7.10 -22.38
N ASP A 223 2.86 -5.98 -22.66
CA ASP A 223 3.18 -5.06 -23.73
C ASP A 223 4.41 -4.20 -23.47
N GLU A 224 4.86 -4.10 -22.21
CA GLU A 224 6.09 -3.41 -21.81
C GLU A 224 7.33 -4.34 -21.79
N LEU A 225 7.20 -5.66 -22.00
CA LEU A 225 8.34 -6.60 -22.02
C LEU A 225 9.43 -6.21 -23.05
N PRO A 226 9.09 -5.80 -24.29
CA PRO A 226 10.11 -5.32 -25.23
C PRO A 226 10.92 -4.13 -24.71
N LYS A 227 10.28 -3.20 -23.99
CA LYS A 227 10.94 -2.03 -23.39
C LYS A 227 11.97 -2.42 -22.33
N VAL A 228 11.76 -3.53 -21.58
CA VAL A 228 12.77 -4.06 -20.66
C VAL A 228 14.02 -4.48 -21.41
N LEU A 229 13.88 -5.15 -22.56
CA LEU A 229 15.00 -5.58 -23.40
C LEU A 229 15.75 -4.39 -24.03
N GLU A 230 15.04 -3.36 -24.44
CA GLU A 230 15.64 -2.11 -24.97
C GLU A 230 16.50 -1.42 -23.92
N ASN A 231 16.11 -1.43 -22.66
CA ASN A 231 16.82 -0.82 -21.54
C ASN A 231 17.73 -1.80 -20.77
N ARG A 232 17.97 -3.02 -21.28
CA ARG A 232 18.63 -4.09 -20.55
C ARG A 232 19.99 -3.74 -19.97
N GLU A 233 20.81 -2.98 -20.72
CA GLU A 233 22.18 -2.64 -20.29
C GLU A 233 22.15 -1.73 -19.06
N GLN A 234 21.29 -0.71 -19.08
CA GLN A 234 21.12 0.21 -17.96
C GLN A 234 20.52 -0.50 -16.74
N ILE A 235 19.48 -1.32 -16.95
CA ILE A 235 18.81 -2.07 -15.88
C ILE A 235 19.81 -3.05 -15.22
N VAL A 236 20.52 -3.86 -16.02
CA VAL A 236 21.47 -4.85 -15.49
C VAL A 236 22.60 -4.18 -14.72
N LYS A 237 23.18 -3.10 -15.26
CA LYS A 237 24.26 -2.35 -14.59
C LYS A 237 23.79 -1.86 -13.22
N ALA A 238 22.68 -1.13 -13.17
CA ALA A 238 22.17 -0.54 -11.94
C ALA A 238 21.74 -1.61 -10.92
N PHE A 239 21.06 -2.67 -11.35
CA PHE A 239 20.61 -3.73 -10.43
C PHE A 239 21.79 -4.47 -9.81
N LYS A 240 22.89 -4.69 -10.56
CA LYS A 240 24.14 -5.24 -9.99
C LYS A 240 24.76 -4.31 -8.96
N GLU A 241 24.75 -3.01 -9.20
CA GLU A 241 25.21 -2.00 -8.23
C GLU A 241 24.32 -1.97 -6.97
N TYR A 242 23.03 -2.31 -7.09
CA TYR A 242 22.12 -2.44 -5.96
C TYR A 242 22.31 -3.73 -5.16
N GLY A 243 23.07 -4.72 -5.67
CA GLY A 243 23.42 -5.97 -4.99
C GLY A 243 22.80 -7.23 -5.59
N PHE A 244 22.07 -7.14 -6.70
CA PHE A 244 21.57 -8.32 -7.40
C PHE A 244 22.69 -9.03 -8.19
N THR A 245 22.74 -10.34 -8.07
CA THR A 245 23.68 -11.19 -8.84
C THR A 245 23.15 -11.45 -10.26
N TYR A 246 21.84 -11.75 -10.35
CA TYR A 246 21.15 -12.02 -11.60
C TYR A 246 19.95 -11.11 -11.77
N VAL A 247 19.72 -10.68 -13.01
CA VAL A 247 18.57 -9.89 -13.41
C VAL A 247 17.79 -10.68 -14.44
N THR A 248 16.54 -10.99 -14.15
CA THR A 248 15.66 -11.80 -14.97
C THR A 248 14.32 -11.11 -15.19
N MET A 249 13.55 -11.60 -16.14
CA MET A 249 12.23 -11.09 -16.46
C MET A 249 11.21 -12.23 -16.41
N ASP A 250 10.04 -11.98 -15.81
CA ASP A 250 8.92 -12.92 -15.85
C ASP A 250 8.25 -12.85 -17.22
N LEU A 251 8.27 -13.95 -17.98
CA LEU A 251 7.70 -13.99 -19.33
C LEU A 251 6.17 -13.87 -19.36
N GLN A 252 5.50 -14.11 -18.23
CA GLN A 252 4.05 -13.90 -18.12
C GLN A 252 3.71 -12.44 -17.77
N GLY A 253 4.70 -11.64 -17.41
CA GLY A 253 4.52 -10.27 -16.98
C GLY A 253 3.87 -10.14 -15.60
N TYR A 254 3.42 -8.92 -15.31
CA TYR A 254 2.77 -8.60 -14.04
C TYR A 254 1.41 -9.30 -13.91
N ARG A 255 1.19 -9.97 -12.78
CA ARG A 255 -0.11 -10.56 -12.40
C ARG A 255 -0.41 -10.25 -10.93
N MET A 256 -1.64 -9.83 -10.67
CA MET A 256 -2.08 -9.64 -9.28
C MET A 256 -2.03 -10.98 -8.53
N GLY A 257 -1.44 -10.98 -7.34
CA GLY A 257 -1.37 -12.18 -6.50
C GLY A 257 -0.36 -13.24 -6.96
N SER A 258 0.56 -12.95 -7.91
CA SER A 258 1.57 -13.91 -8.40
C SER A 258 2.39 -14.55 -7.27
N MET A 259 2.63 -13.84 -6.16
CA MET A 259 3.34 -14.40 -5.00
C MET A 259 2.53 -15.45 -4.24
N ASN A 260 1.19 -15.44 -4.34
CA ASN A 260 0.31 -16.40 -3.67
C ASN A 260 0.20 -17.72 -4.43
N GLU A 261 0.73 -17.82 -5.66
CA GLU A 261 0.74 -19.05 -6.44
C GLU A 261 1.49 -20.20 -5.70
N THR A 262 2.47 -19.86 -4.88
CA THR A 262 3.22 -20.82 -4.07
C THR A 262 2.45 -21.36 -2.86
N LEU A 263 1.35 -20.70 -2.46
CA LEU A 263 0.49 -21.12 -1.35
C LEU A 263 -0.61 -22.12 -1.78
N LYS A 264 -0.82 -22.28 -3.09
CA LYS A 264 -1.89 -23.11 -3.66
C LYS A 264 -1.47 -24.58 -3.89
N LYS A 265 -0.33 -25.00 -3.32
CA LYS A 265 0.15 -26.39 -3.41
C LYS A 265 -0.13 -27.16 -2.13
#